data_b9adfea754246df2ae99a6997f08ef64
#
_entry.id   b9adfea754246df2ae99a6997f08ef64
#
_cell.length_a   1.000
_cell.length_b   1.000
_cell.length_c   1.000
_cell.angle_alpha   90.00
_cell.angle_beta   90.00
_cell.angle_gamma   90.00
#
_symmetry.space_group_name_H-M   'P 1'
#
loop_
_entity.id
_entity.type
_entity.pdbx_description
1 polymer ?
#
loop_
_entity_poly.entity_id
_entity_poly.type
_entity_poly.pdbx_seq_one_letter_code
_entity_poly.pdbx_strand_id
1 'polypeptide(L)'
;MNMKLKTAALLAAVALFATSASAETVLRLGHVWPESEIHAAAAKQFADDVAAATNGEVKIEIHGNSTLGSDRELLEGIKFSSNDIWVGGAGVLSTASEAARIFTLPFMIRDVNHYNAVYGGPVGGEITKRIRDESGYEVVAYWLRGPRWLTTKVPVEKPEDLSGLKIRVPDSPVTVQSWNQLGASATPMNFGEVFNALQQGVIDGQENPLSLILSSKFSEVVKYLVRTEHAYEPVVVVMDAGRLAAMPEDQRKAIVDAANGVAKAYASDEVQKGEQTFVKQLQDAGMTLIEPDKKPFQERVGTDFVHKTFAPVADLYDSVAAVEAPNGQ
;
A
#
# COMPACT_ATOMS: atom_id res chain seq x y z
N MET A 1 -0.62 -35.90 66.52
CA MET A 1 -0.03 -34.66 66.00
C MET A 1 0.64 -34.93 64.66
N ASN A 2 -0.10 -35.08 63.56
CA ASN A 2 0.52 -35.23 62.21
C ASN A 2 -0.52 -35.14 61.03
N MET A 3 -1.75 -34.68 61.31
CA MET A 3 -2.76 -34.58 60.24
C MET A 3 -2.96 -33.15 59.72
N LYS A 4 -2.56 -32.13 60.47
CA LYS A 4 -2.69 -30.72 60.06
C LYS A 4 -1.53 -30.22 59.17
N LEU A 5 -0.38 -30.92 59.09
CA LEU A 5 0.74 -30.55 58.22
C LEU A 5 0.62 -31.04 56.79
N LYS A 6 -0.17 -32.11 56.54
CA LYS A 6 -0.36 -32.68 55.19
C LYS A 6 -1.37 -31.90 54.36
N THR A 7 -2.30 -31.19 54.96
CA THR A 7 -3.31 -30.37 54.26
C THR A 7 -2.76 -29.00 53.82
N ALA A 8 -1.78 -28.48 54.51
CA ALA A 8 -1.13 -27.21 54.10
C ALA A 8 -0.20 -27.34 52.90
N ALA A 9 0.45 -28.51 52.74
CA ALA A 9 1.31 -28.78 51.57
C ALA A 9 0.53 -29.02 50.26
N LEU A 10 -0.70 -29.48 50.34
CA LEU A 10 -1.55 -29.73 49.17
C LEU A 10 -2.17 -28.43 48.60
N LEU A 11 -2.43 -27.45 49.46
CA LEU A 11 -2.93 -26.10 49.04
C LEU A 11 -1.84 -25.21 48.47
N ALA A 12 -0.57 -25.41 48.82
CA ALA A 12 0.55 -24.68 48.23
C ALA A 12 0.96 -25.16 46.84
N ALA A 13 0.64 -26.44 46.48
CA ALA A 13 0.95 -26.99 45.15
C ALA A 13 -0.07 -26.62 44.06
N VAL A 14 -1.26 -26.17 44.43
CA VAL A 14 -2.31 -25.75 43.46
C VAL A 14 -2.15 -24.28 43.02
N ALA A 15 -1.41 -23.49 43.77
CA ALA A 15 -1.20 -22.05 43.48
C ALA A 15 -0.13 -21.78 42.41
N LEU A 16 0.59 -22.77 41.89
CA LEU A 16 1.71 -22.58 40.94
C LEU A 16 1.35 -22.80 39.47
N PHE A 17 0.10 -23.08 39.15
CA PHE A 17 -0.41 -23.13 37.75
C PHE A 17 -1.45 -22.04 37.46
N ALA A 18 -1.29 -20.86 38.02
CA ALA A 18 -1.90 -19.69 37.42
C ALA A 18 -1.10 -19.38 36.15
N THR A 19 -1.35 -20.10 35.06
CA THR A 19 -1.02 -19.62 33.73
C THR A 19 -1.68 -18.26 33.62
N SER A 20 -0.86 -17.20 33.61
CA SER A 20 -1.32 -15.87 33.23
C SER A 20 -1.95 -16.06 31.86
N ALA A 21 -3.28 -16.17 31.79
CA ALA A 21 -3.98 -15.99 30.53
C ALA A 21 -3.67 -14.55 30.11
N SER A 22 -2.69 -14.39 29.23
CA SER A 22 -2.49 -13.10 28.56
C SER A 22 -3.81 -12.77 27.89
N ALA A 23 -4.35 -11.60 28.18
CA ALA A 23 -5.57 -11.18 27.50
C ALA A 23 -5.27 -11.10 25.99
N GLU A 24 -6.09 -11.78 25.18
CA GLU A 24 -5.99 -11.76 23.72
C GLU A 24 -6.05 -10.31 23.25
N THR A 25 -5.04 -9.89 22.49
CA THR A 25 -5.01 -8.57 21.83
C THR A 25 -5.63 -8.71 20.45
N VAL A 26 -6.76 -8.06 20.21
CA VAL A 26 -7.40 -8.02 18.90
C VAL A 26 -7.10 -6.69 18.22
N LEU A 27 -6.52 -6.74 17.01
CA LEU A 27 -6.21 -5.58 16.19
C LEU A 27 -7.10 -5.59 14.95
N ARG A 28 -7.75 -4.46 14.65
CA ARG A 28 -8.56 -4.30 13.43
C ARG A 28 -7.68 -3.80 12.30
N LEU A 29 -7.67 -4.53 11.17
CA LEU A 29 -6.99 -4.16 9.94
C LEU A 29 -8.01 -3.78 8.88
N GLY A 30 -7.92 -2.57 8.34
CA GLY A 30 -8.77 -2.09 7.25
C GLY A 30 -8.03 -1.97 5.92
N HIS A 31 -8.71 -2.34 4.82
CA HIS A 31 -8.31 -2.05 3.44
C HIS A 31 -9.53 -1.87 2.53
N VAL A 32 -9.33 -1.23 1.37
CA VAL A 32 -10.43 -0.88 0.46
C VAL A 32 -10.64 -1.86 -0.69
N TRP A 33 -9.80 -2.85 -0.84
CA TRP A 33 -9.75 -3.74 -2.01
C TRP A 33 -10.74 -4.90 -1.95
N PRO A 34 -11.16 -5.45 -3.12
CA PRO A 34 -11.88 -6.70 -3.20
C PRO A 34 -11.07 -7.86 -2.61
N GLU A 35 -11.76 -8.88 -2.08
CA GLU A 35 -11.11 -10.08 -1.52
C GLU A 35 -10.24 -10.85 -2.55
N SER A 36 -10.53 -10.68 -3.85
CA SER A 36 -9.76 -11.30 -4.93
C SER A 36 -8.45 -10.57 -5.26
N GLU A 37 -8.18 -9.43 -4.62
CA GLU A 37 -6.92 -8.70 -4.81
C GLU A 37 -5.77 -9.42 -4.09
N ILE A 38 -4.61 -9.51 -4.75
CA ILE A 38 -3.43 -10.19 -4.19
C ILE A 38 -2.98 -9.59 -2.85
N HIS A 39 -3.14 -8.28 -2.66
CA HIS A 39 -2.80 -7.63 -1.38
C HIS A 39 -3.83 -7.86 -0.28
N ALA A 40 -5.08 -8.18 -0.61
CA ALA A 40 -6.05 -8.68 0.37
C ALA A 40 -5.63 -10.06 0.88
N ALA A 41 -5.18 -10.94 0.00
CA ALA A 41 -4.61 -12.24 0.40
C ALA A 41 -3.28 -12.09 1.17
N ALA A 42 -2.44 -11.11 0.81
CA ALA A 42 -1.24 -10.76 1.57
C ALA A 42 -1.57 -10.28 3.00
N ALA A 43 -2.61 -9.45 3.17
CA ALA A 43 -3.09 -9.03 4.48
C ALA A 43 -3.58 -10.21 5.32
N LYS A 44 -4.24 -11.19 4.69
CA LYS A 44 -4.63 -12.43 5.37
C LYS A 44 -3.42 -13.25 5.83
N GLN A 45 -2.43 -13.43 4.97
CA GLN A 45 -1.19 -14.13 5.34
C GLN A 45 -0.48 -13.42 6.50
N PHE A 46 -0.42 -12.08 6.48
CA PHE A 46 0.12 -11.29 7.58
C PHE A 46 -0.61 -11.56 8.90
N ALA A 47 -1.95 -11.59 8.88
CA ALA A 47 -2.75 -11.88 10.08
C ALA A 47 -2.50 -13.31 10.61
N ASP A 48 -2.44 -14.29 9.71
CA ASP A 48 -2.19 -15.70 10.06
C ASP A 48 -0.75 -15.86 10.66
N ASP A 49 0.25 -15.19 10.08
CA ASP A 49 1.65 -15.24 10.55
C ASP A 49 1.80 -14.59 11.94
N VAL A 50 1.13 -13.46 12.19
CA VAL A 50 1.13 -12.83 13.51
C VAL A 50 0.49 -13.74 14.55
N ALA A 51 -0.67 -14.34 14.25
CA ALA A 51 -1.34 -15.25 15.16
C ALA A 51 -0.46 -16.47 15.47
N ALA A 52 0.21 -17.04 14.46
CA ALA A 52 1.13 -18.15 14.64
C ALA A 52 2.35 -17.78 15.48
N ALA A 53 2.98 -16.63 15.22
CA ALA A 53 4.17 -16.16 15.92
C ALA A 53 3.90 -15.80 17.41
N THR A 54 2.66 -15.42 17.73
CA THR A 54 2.23 -15.06 19.10
C THR A 54 1.44 -16.15 19.79
N ASN A 55 1.37 -17.37 19.25
CA ASN A 55 0.54 -18.47 19.77
C ASN A 55 -0.93 -18.05 20.01
N GLY A 56 -1.44 -17.13 19.19
CA GLY A 56 -2.80 -16.61 19.27
C GLY A 56 -3.02 -15.49 20.30
N GLU A 57 -1.97 -14.99 20.95
CA GLU A 57 -2.09 -13.85 21.87
C GLU A 57 -2.42 -12.54 21.13
N VAL A 58 -1.99 -12.41 19.87
CA VAL A 58 -2.38 -11.31 18.98
C VAL A 58 -3.16 -11.88 17.80
N LYS A 59 -4.35 -11.34 17.59
CA LYS A 59 -5.20 -11.64 16.43
C LYS A 59 -5.46 -10.36 15.62
N ILE A 60 -5.44 -10.49 14.31
CA ILE A 60 -5.78 -9.40 13.39
C ILE A 60 -7.11 -9.74 12.71
N GLU A 61 -8.13 -8.92 12.95
CA GLU A 61 -9.42 -8.98 12.27
C GLU A 61 -9.38 -8.10 11.03
N ILE A 62 -9.60 -8.71 9.85
CA ILE A 62 -9.51 -8.03 8.56
C ILE A 62 -10.89 -7.52 8.13
N HIS A 63 -10.93 -6.26 7.74
CA HIS A 63 -12.10 -5.55 7.23
C HIS A 63 -11.79 -5.01 5.82
N GLY A 64 -12.07 -5.81 4.81
CA GLY A 64 -11.87 -5.49 3.40
C GLY A 64 -13.04 -4.73 2.77
N ASN A 65 -12.95 -4.49 1.43
CA ASN A 65 -14.02 -3.90 0.64
C ASN A 65 -14.55 -2.55 1.16
N SER A 66 -13.70 -1.71 1.75
CA SER A 66 -14.11 -0.42 2.34
C SER A 66 -15.18 -0.54 3.44
N THR A 67 -15.29 -1.67 4.12
CA THR A 67 -16.31 -1.90 5.18
C THR A 67 -16.13 -0.99 6.40
N LEU A 68 -14.91 -0.50 6.64
CA LEU A 68 -14.61 0.49 7.68
C LEU A 68 -14.38 1.91 7.12
N GLY A 69 -14.65 2.12 5.82
CA GLY A 69 -14.50 3.41 5.16
C GLY A 69 -13.47 3.45 4.04
N SER A 70 -13.18 4.65 3.54
CA SER A 70 -12.14 4.95 2.55
C SER A 70 -10.73 4.82 3.13
N ASP A 71 -9.70 4.79 2.26
CA ASP A 71 -8.30 4.77 2.72
C ASP A 71 -7.96 5.91 3.68
N ARG A 72 -8.51 7.11 3.44
CA ARG A 72 -8.33 8.27 4.31
C ARG A 72 -8.97 8.05 5.69
N GLU A 73 -10.23 7.59 5.72
CA GLU A 73 -10.93 7.31 6.98
C GLU A 73 -10.26 6.19 7.76
N LEU A 74 -9.73 5.16 7.08
CA LEU A 74 -8.94 4.10 7.70
C LEU A 74 -7.64 4.62 8.30
N LEU A 75 -6.90 5.48 7.59
CA LEU A 75 -5.67 6.09 8.09
C LEU A 75 -5.95 7.00 9.29
N GLU A 76 -6.93 7.90 9.20
CA GLU A 76 -7.35 8.76 10.30
C GLU A 76 -7.86 7.94 11.49
N GLY A 77 -8.58 6.83 11.22
CA GLY A 77 -9.12 5.91 12.23
C GLY A 77 -8.05 5.30 13.15
N ILE A 78 -6.80 5.17 12.69
CA ILE A 78 -5.68 4.74 13.51
C ILE A 78 -5.45 5.70 14.69
N LYS A 79 -5.56 7.01 14.47
CA LYS A 79 -5.38 8.02 15.52
C LYS A 79 -6.49 8.02 16.57
N PHE A 80 -7.70 7.64 16.17
CA PHE A 80 -8.87 7.59 17.04
C PHE A 80 -9.19 6.18 17.54
N SER A 81 -8.33 5.19 17.27
CA SER A 81 -8.51 3.78 17.67
C SER A 81 -9.80 3.14 17.14
N SER A 82 -10.37 3.65 16.05
CA SER A 82 -11.44 2.99 15.30
C SER A 82 -10.91 1.94 14.33
N ASN A 83 -9.64 2.01 13.99
CA ASN A 83 -8.84 1.06 13.23
C ASN A 83 -7.44 0.97 13.88
N ASP A 84 -6.77 -0.17 13.79
CA ASP A 84 -5.46 -0.38 14.41
C ASP A 84 -4.34 -0.45 13.36
N ILE A 85 -4.68 -1.04 12.21
CA ILE A 85 -3.77 -1.26 11.08
C ILE A 85 -4.48 -0.82 9.80
N TRP A 86 -3.82 0.01 9.00
CA TRP A 86 -4.25 0.28 7.64
C TRP A 86 -3.26 -0.35 6.66
N VAL A 87 -3.81 -1.06 5.66
CA VAL A 87 -3.05 -1.58 4.53
C VAL A 87 -3.59 -0.94 3.26
N GLY A 88 -2.78 -0.12 2.60
CA GLY A 88 -3.24 0.67 1.46
C GLY A 88 -2.11 1.22 0.58
N GLY A 89 -2.48 1.90 -0.51
CA GLY A 89 -1.53 2.62 -1.36
C GLY A 89 -0.89 3.80 -0.62
N ALA A 90 0.43 3.84 -0.60
CA ALA A 90 1.21 4.77 0.23
C ALA A 90 0.94 6.25 -0.06
N GLY A 91 0.42 6.59 -1.24
CA GLY A 91 0.13 7.96 -1.64
C GLY A 91 -0.84 8.70 -0.70
N VAL A 92 -1.76 7.97 -0.05
CA VAL A 92 -2.71 8.56 0.92
C VAL A 92 -1.99 9.13 2.15
N LEU A 93 -0.84 8.56 2.56
CA LEU A 93 -0.03 9.12 3.64
C LEU A 93 0.41 10.57 3.38
N SER A 94 0.47 11.02 2.11
CA SER A 94 0.82 12.39 1.75
C SER A 94 -0.21 13.43 2.22
N THR A 95 -1.36 13.00 2.70
CA THR A 95 -2.34 13.86 3.38
C THR A 95 -1.96 14.18 4.82
N ALA A 96 -1.05 13.39 5.40
CA ALA A 96 -0.62 13.50 6.80
C ALA A 96 0.88 13.79 6.97
N SER A 97 1.70 13.57 5.92
CA SER A 97 3.15 13.75 5.96
C SER A 97 3.68 14.28 4.63
N GLU A 98 4.53 15.32 4.71
CA GLU A 98 5.23 15.84 3.54
C GLU A 98 6.18 14.79 2.96
N ALA A 99 6.92 14.06 3.80
CA ALA A 99 7.85 13.02 3.35
C ALA A 99 7.15 11.91 2.56
N ALA A 100 5.89 11.62 2.85
CA ALA A 100 5.12 10.61 2.14
C ALA A 100 4.75 11.00 0.69
N ARG A 101 4.95 12.26 0.31
CA ARG A 101 4.81 12.69 -1.09
C ARG A 101 5.74 11.96 -2.04
N ILE A 102 6.86 11.43 -1.53
CA ILE A 102 7.83 10.66 -2.30
C ILE A 102 7.20 9.43 -2.99
N PHE A 103 6.21 8.79 -2.39
CA PHE A 103 5.70 7.50 -2.85
C PHE A 103 5.01 7.51 -4.21
N THR A 104 4.48 8.66 -4.63
CA THR A 104 3.71 8.79 -5.87
C THR A 104 4.35 9.76 -6.87
N LEU A 105 5.61 10.17 -6.63
CA LEU A 105 6.35 10.95 -7.61
C LEU A 105 6.52 10.15 -8.90
N PRO A 106 6.14 10.72 -10.05
CA PRO A 106 6.11 9.97 -11.30
C PRO A 106 7.51 9.60 -11.78
N PHE A 107 7.65 8.40 -12.32
CA PHE A 107 8.87 7.84 -12.92
C PHE A 107 10.12 7.83 -12.02
N MET A 108 9.95 8.01 -10.70
CA MET A 108 11.04 8.03 -9.74
C MET A 108 11.67 6.64 -9.55
N ILE A 109 10.85 5.62 -9.37
CA ILE A 109 11.31 4.23 -9.28
C ILE A 109 11.38 3.64 -10.68
N ARG A 110 12.56 3.11 -11.03
CA ARG A 110 12.88 2.64 -12.40
C ARG A 110 12.32 1.26 -12.70
N ASP A 111 12.43 0.35 -11.72
CA ASP A 111 12.05 -1.06 -11.84
C ASP A 111 11.96 -1.71 -10.46
N VAL A 112 11.65 -3.01 -10.40
CA VAL A 112 11.53 -3.78 -9.15
C VAL A 112 12.84 -3.87 -8.38
N ASN A 113 14.01 -3.95 -9.07
CA ASN A 113 15.31 -3.99 -8.40
C ASN A 113 15.59 -2.66 -7.71
N HIS A 114 15.30 -1.55 -8.36
CA HIS A 114 15.39 -0.22 -7.78
C HIS A 114 14.41 -0.05 -6.61
N TYR A 115 13.15 -0.50 -6.76
CA TYR A 115 12.17 -0.54 -5.69
C TYR A 115 12.73 -1.24 -4.44
N ASN A 116 13.26 -2.46 -4.61
CA ASN A 116 13.80 -3.25 -3.51
C ASN A 116 15.03 -2.58 -2.86
N ALA A 117 15.92 -1.97 -3.66
CA ALA A 117 17.08 -1.26 -3.15
C ALA A 117 16.71 0.01 -2.35
N VAL A 118 15.69 0.74 -2.80
CA VAL A 118 15.20 1.94 -2.12
C VAL A 118 14.49 1.57 -0.82
N TYR A 119 13.41 0.80 -0.89
CA TYR A 119 12.55 0.54 0.27
C TYR A 119 13.12 -0.50 1.23
N GLY A 120 14.00 -1.38 0.77
CA GLY A 120 14.76 -2.30 1.61
C GLY A 120 16.09 -1.74 2.15
N GLY A 121 16.46 -0.52 1.75
CA GLY A 121 17.72 0.13 2.06
C GLY A 121 17.61 1.31 3.03
N PRO A 122 18.73 2.02 3.26
CA PRO A 122 18.79 3.16 4.18
C PRO A 122 17.84 4.30 3.81
N VAL A 123 17.60 4.53 2.52
CA VAL A 123 16.68 5.59 2.04
C VAL A 123 15.25 5.29 2.47
N GLY A 124 14.80 4.03 2.36
CA GLY A 124 13.49 3.61 2.88
C GLY A 124 13.35 3.81 4.39
N GLY A 125 14.43 3.52 5.14
CA GLY A 125 14.49 3.81 6.58
C GLY A 125 14.37 5.30 6.91
N GLU A 126 15.02 6.18 6.13
CA GLU A 126 14.89 7.64 6.29
C GLU A 126 13.48 8.13 5.97
N ILE A 127 12.86 7.63 4.90
CA ILE A 127 11.47 7.94 4.54
C ILE A 127 10.54 7.56 5.70
N THR A 128 10.64 6.32 6.20
CA THR A 128 9.84 5.84 7.35
C THR A 128 10.02 6.73 8.57
N LYS A 129 11.28 7.08 8.87
CA LYS A 129 11.59 7.95 10.01
C LYS A 129 10.95 9.33 9.87
N ARG A 130 11.07 9.99 8.72
CA ARG A 130 10.45 11.31 8.49
C ARG A 130 8.93 11.24 8.60
N ILE A 131 8.29 10.22 8.03
CA ILE A 131 6.84 10.03 8.14
C ILE A 131 6.43 9.90 9.59
N ARG A 132 7.14 9.09 10.38
CA ARG A 132 6.87 8.94 11.81
C ARG A 132 7.02 10.25 12.57
N ASP A 133 8.09 10.98 12.33
CA ASP A 133 8.39 12.23 13.03
C ASP A 133 7.36 13.34 12.69
N GLU A 134 6.86 13.37 11.44
CA GLU A 134 5.89 14.36 10.96
C GLU A 134 4.45 14.04 11.37
N SER A 135 4.07 12.75 11.37
CA SER A 135 2.67 12.34 11.48
C SER A 135 2.36 11.45 12.69
N GLY A 136 3.37 10.83 13.28
CA GLY A 136 3.21 9.80 14.31
C GLY A 136 2.66 8.47 13.76
N TYR A 137 2.61 8.27 12.45
CA TYR A 137 2.37 6.96 11.85
C TYR A 137 3.68 6.19 11.67
N GLU A 138 3.65 4.90 11.94
CA GLU A 138 4.75 3.98 11.65
C GLU A 138 4.43 3.19 10.38
N VAL A 139 5.30 3.28 9.38
CA VAL A 139 5.27 2.37 8.22
C VAL A 139 6.01 1.10 8.62
N VAL A 140 5.26 0.06 8.94
CA VAL A 140 5.77 -1.23 9.43
C VAL A 140 6.44 -2.03 8.30
N ALA A 141 5.87 -1.98 7.10
CA ALA A 141 6.40 -2.66 5.93
C ALA A 141 5.99 -1.97 4.62
N TYR A 142 6.81 -2.19 3.58
CA TYR A 142 6.55 -1.85 2.19
C TYR A 142 6.33 -3.12 1.38
N TRP A 143 5.17 -3.27 0.76
CA TRP A 143 4.85 -4.40 -0.12
C TRP A 143 4.89 -3.96 -1.57
N LEU A 144 5.56 -4.73 -2.44
CA LEU A 144 5.57 -4.46 -3.87
C LEU A 144 4.16 -4.55 -4.43
N ARG A 145 3.78 -3.59 -5.27
CA ARG A 145 2.45 -3.52 -5.89
C ARG A 145 2.48 -3.64 -7.41
N GLY A 146 3.64 -3.53 -8.01
CA GLY A 146 3.82 -3.40 -9.45
C GLY A 146 3.62 -1.97 -9.96
N PRO A 147 3.95 -1.73 -11.24
CA PRO A 147 3.79 -0.41 -11.85
C PRO A 147 2.31 -0.07 -12.04
N ARG A 148 2.00 1.22 -11.98
CA ARG A 148 0.66 1.74 -12.22
C ARG A 148 0.47 2.01 -13.71
N TRP A 149 -0.64 1.53 -14.25
CA TRP A 149 -1.04 1.68 -15.64
C TRP A 149 -2.30 2.53 -15.74
N LEU A 150 -2.45 3.27 -16.83
CA LEU A 150 -3.66 4.02 -17.11
C LEU A 150 -4.70 3.11 -17.81
N THR A 151 -5.97 3.23 -17.41
CA THR A 151 -7.09 2.64 -18.15
C THR A 151 -8.09 3.73 -18.52
N THR A 152 -8.58 3.68 -19.77
CA THR A 152 -9.42 4.75 -20.33
C THR A 152 -10.50 4.20 -21.27
N LYS A 153 -11.53 5.05 -21.53
CA LYS A 153 -12.58 4.78 -22.52
C LYS A 153 -12.14 5.09 -23.95
N VAL A 154 -11.15 5.97 -24.11
CA VAL A 154 -10.60 6.41 -25.40
C VAL A 154 -9.10 6.10 -25.46
N PRO A 155 -8.49 5.94 -26.63
CA PRO A 155 -7.07 5.64 -26.74
C PRO A 155 -6.21 6.84 -26.25
N VAL A 156 -5.09 6.53 -25.59
CA VAL A 156 -4.07 7.52 -25.17
C VAL A 156 -2.71 6.98 -25.61
N GLU A 157 -2.09 7.63 -26.59
CA GLU A 157 -0.77 7.26 -27.14
C GLU A 157 0.32 8.28 -26.75
N LYS A 158 -0.07 9.49 -26.36
CA LYS A 158 0.80 10.60 -25.99
C LYS A 158 0.11 11.51 -24.97
N PRO A 159 0.86 12.36 -24.24
CA PRO A 159 0.27 13.25 -23.24
C PRO A 159 -0.82 14.21 -23.74
N GLU A 160 -0.76 14.61 -25.00
CA GLU A 160 -1.77 15.50 -25.61
C GLU A 160 -3.16 14.86 -25.67
N ASP A 161 -3.21 13.52 -25.77
CA ASP A 161 -4.46 12.76 -25.81
C ASP A 161 -5.19 12.74 -24.44
N LEU A 162 -4.50 13.16 -23.37
CA LEU A 162 -5.11 13.32 -22.04
C LEU A 162 -5.94 14.60 -21.93
N SER A 163 -5.83 15.52 -22.86
CA SER A 163 -6.51 16.81 -22.81
C SER A 163 -8.03 16.66 -22.71
N GLY A 164 -8.61 17.19 -21.63
CA GLY A 164 -10.04 17.12 -21.35
C GLY A 164 -10.53 15.82 -20.75
N LEU A 165 -9.69 14.78 -20.62
CA LEU A 165 -10.07 13.53 -19.97
C LEU A 165 -10.08 13.71 -18.44
N LYS A 166 -11.16 13.28 -17.82
CA LYS A 166 -11.31 13.19 -16.38
C LYS A 166 -10.72 11.86 -15.90
N ILE A 167 -9.52 11.92 -15.38
CA ILE A 167 -8.84 10.74 -14.85
C ILE A 167 -9.00 10.71 -13.33
N ARG A 168 -9.67 9.67 -12.83
CA ARG A 168 -9.74 9.46 -11.38
C ARG A 168 -8.35 9.14 -10.85
N VAL A 169 -8.02 9.78 -9.75
CA VAL A 169 -6.80 9.52 -8.98
C VAL A 169 -7.15 9.28 -7.51
N PRO A 170 -6.29 8.61 -6.71
CA PRO A 170 -6.46 8.55 -5.27
C PRO A 170 -6.33 9.94 -4.63
N ASP A 171 -6.73 10.06 -3.35
CA ASP A 171 -6.58 11.30 -2.57
C ASP A 171 -5.08 11.51 -2.23
N SER A 172 -4.34 12.01 -3.20
CA SER A 172 -2.92 12.32 -3.12
C SER A 172 -2.64 13.64 -3.86
N PRO A 173 -2.20 14.69 -3.17
CA PRO A 173 -1.84 15.96 -3.81
C PRO A 173 -0.79 15.81 -4.92
N VAL A 174 0.15 14.87 -4.77
CA VAL A 174 1.18 14.60 -5.79
C VAL A 174 0.55 14.02 -7.04
N THR A 175 -0.30 13.01 -6.90
CA THR A 175 -0.94 12.36 -8.04
C THR A 175 -1.84 13.34 -8.79
N VAL A 176 -2.60 14.16 -8.06
CA VAL A 176 -3.44 15.23 -8.66
C VAL A 176 -2.60 16.19 -9.48
N GLN A 177 -1.50 16.72 -8.92
CA GLN A 177 -0.66 17.69 -9.61
C GLN A 177 0.06 17.07 -10.81
N SER A 178 0.52 15.82 -10.68
CA SER A 178 1.21 15.10 -11.77
C SER A 178 0.29 14.84 -12.96
N TRP A 179 -0.93 14.38 -12.73
CA TRP A 179 -1.89 14.15 -13.81
C TRP A 179 -2.40 15.43 -14.46
N ASN A 180 -2.58 16.51 -13.69
CA ASN A 180 -2.87 17.83 -14.24
C ASN A 180 -1.70 18.35 -15.10
N GLN A 181 -0.45 18.14 -14.67
CA GLN A 181 0.75 18.51 -15.45
C GLN A 181 0.86 17.69 -16.74
N LEU A 182 0.42 16.43 -16.73
CA LEU A 182 0.34 15.59 -17.93
C LEU A 182 -0.74 16.06 -18.91
N GLY A 183 -1.71 16.88 -18.47
CA GLY A 183 -2.77 17.44 -19.31
C GLY A 183 -4.17 16.91 -19.05
N ALA A 184 -4.32 15.94 -18.15
CA ALA A 184 -5.63 15.41 -17.75
C ALA A 184 -6.34 16.36 -16.76
N SER A 185 -7.63 16.14 -16.55
CA SER A 185 -8.39 16.68 -15.43
C SER A 185 -8.37 15.64 -14.29
N ALA A 186 -7.38 15.75 -13.39
CA ALA A 186 -7.28 14.83 -12.27
C ALA A 186 -8.47 15.00 -11.31
N THR A 187 -9.17 13.89 -11.02
CA THR A 187 -10.40 13.89 -10.21
C THR A 187 -10.19 12.97 -9.01
N PRO A 188 -9.84 13.51 -7.82
CA PRO A 188 -9.72 12.72 -6.60
C PRO A 188 -11.05 12.07 -6.25
N MET A 189 -11.04 10.76 -5.91
CA MET A 189 -12.24 10.01 -5.59
C MET A 189 -11.89 8.76 -4.78
N ASN A 190 -12.74 8.39 -3.81
CA ASN A 190 -12.61 7.17 -3.05
C ASN A 190 -12.65 5.93 -3.95
N PHE A 191 -11.84 4.92 -3.63
CA PHE A 191 -11.71 3.75 -4.50
C PHE A 191 -13.02 3.00 -4.74
N GLY A 192 -13.85 2.86 -3.70
CA GLY A 192 -15.16 2.18 -3.80
C GLY A 192 -16.16 2.83 -4.77
N GLU A 193 -15.93 4.08 -5.17
CA GLU A 193 -16.81 4.82 -6.09
C GLU A 193 -16.40 4.67 -7.57
N VAL A 194 -15.15 4.23 -7.84
CA VAL A 194 -14.51 4.32 -9.16
C VAL A 194 -15.25 3.51 -10.21
N PHE A 195 -15.64 2.27 -9.93
CA PHE A 195 -16.33 1.43 -10.89
C PHE A 195 -17.63 2.07 -11.38
N ASN A 196 -18.45 2.55 -10.45
CA ASN A 196 -19.73 3.21 -10.76
C ASN A 196 -19.50 4.53 -11.52
N ALA A 197 -18.51 5.32 -11.13
CA ALA A 197 -18.17 6.57 -11.80
C ALA A 197 -17.70 6.34 -13.25
N LEU A 198 -16.91 5.30 -13.51
CA LEU A 198 -16.56 4.86 -14.85
C LEU A 198 -17.80 4.41 -15.64
N GLN A 199 -18.62 3.56 -15.04
CA GLN A 199 -19.83 3.04 -15.68
C GLN A 199 -20.80 4.16 -16.10
N GLN A 200 -21.00 5.15 -15.23
CA GLN A 200 -21.90 6.27 -15.46
C GLN A 200 -21.29 7.40 -16.33
N GLY A 201 -20.00 7.33 -16.66
CA GLY A 201 -19.31 8.37 -17.45
C GLY A 201 -18.99 9.64 -16.68
N VAL A 202 -18.98 9.61 -15.36
CA VAL A 202 -18.54 10.72 -14.50
C VAL A 202 -17.05 10.96 -14.69
N ILE A 203 -16.27 9.89 -14.90
CA ILE A 203 -14.85 9.89 -15.23
C ILE A 203 -14.60 9.08 -16.52
N ASP A 204 -13.50 9.40 -17.21
CA ASP A 204 -13.12 8.78 -18.49
C ASP A 204 -12.07 7.69 -18.33
N GLY A 205 -11.38 7.67 -17.19
CA GLY A 205 -10.34 6.71 -16.88
C GLY A 205 -9.90 6.73 -15.44
N GLN A 206 -9.01 5.82 -15.09
CA GLN A 206 -8.34 5.70 -13.81
C GLN A 206 -6.95 5.07 -14.00
N GLU A 207 -6.12 5.06 -12.97
CA GLU A 207 -4.80 4.45 -12.99
C GLU A 207 -4.59 3.58 -11.76
N ASN A 208 -4.06 2.38 -11.95
CA ASN A 208 -3.77 1.40 -10.91
C ASN A 208 -2.80 0.32 -11.41
N PRO A 209 -2.23 -0.52 -10.53
CA PRO A 209 -1.54 -1.74 -10.92
C PRO A 209 -2.49 -2.75 -11.58
N LEU A 210 -1.92 -3.62 -12.41
CA LEU A 210 -2.67 -4.59 -13.21
C LEU A 210 -3.54 -5.54 -12.38
N SER A 211 -3.03 -6.01 -11.23
CA SER A 211 -3.78 -6.89 -10.33
C SER A 211 -5.09 -6.24 -9.87
N LEU A 212 -5.01 -4.96 -9.49
CA LEU A 212 -6.19 -4.23 -9.01
C LEU A 212 -7.14 -3.83 -10.15
N ILE A 213 -6.62 -3.55 -11.35
CA ILE A 213 -7.46 -3.35 -12.54
C ILE A 213 -8.28 -4.61 -12.82
N LEU A 214 -7.64 -5.78 -12.74
CA LEU A 214 -8.28 -7.08 -12.97
C LEU A 214 -9.29 -7.43 -11.87
N SER A 215 -8.87 -7.40 -10.59
CA SER A 215 -9.70 -7.79 -9.45
C SER A 215 -10.92 -6.87 -9.28
N SER A 216 -10.81 -5.59 -9.68
CA SER A 216 -11.90 -4.62 -9.68
C SER A 216 -12.76 -4.65 -10.94
N LYS A 217 -12.47 -5.55 -11.90
CA LYS A 217 -13.24 -5.74 -13.15
C LYS A 217 -13.38 -4.48 -14.00
N PHE A 218 -12.37 -3.59 -13.97
CA PHE A 218 -12.44 -2.36 -14.77
C PHE A 218 -12.55 -2.60 -16.28
N SER A 219 -12.13 -3.77 -16.76
CA SER A 219 -12.36 -4.19 -18.16
C SER A 219 -13.84 -4.19 -18.60
N GLU A 220 -14.79 -4.26 -17.65
CA GLU A 220 -16.23 -4.18 -17.98
C GLU A 220 -16.70 -2.75 -18.31
N VAL A 221 -15.95 -1.72 -17.91
CA VAL A 221 -16.37 -0.31 -17.97
C VAL A 221 -15.40 0.61 -18.71
N VAL A 222 -14.18 0.15 -19.02
CA VAL A 222 -13.17 0.86 -19.84
C VAL A 222 -12.58 -0.08 -20.88
N LYS A 223 -12.12 0.48 -22.00
CA LYS A 223 -11.70 -0.30 -23.17
C LYS A 223 -10.18 -0.42 -23.32
N TYR A 224 -9.45 0.62 -22.95
CA TYR A 224 -8.01 0.71 -23.23
C TYR A 224 -7.20 0.49 -21.98
N LEU A 225 -6.16 -0.34 -22.11
CA LEU A 225 -5.12 -0.57 -21.13
C LEU A 225 -3.84 0.10 -21.66
N VAL A 226 -3.41 1.17 -21.03
CA VAL A 226 -2.28 1.98 -21.50
C VAL A 226 -1.06 1.78 -20.60
N ARG A 227 0.02 1.26 -21.17
CA ARG A 227 1.26 0.91 -20.45
C ARG A 227 2.08 2.15 -20.12
N THR A 228 1.56 3.01 -19.28
CA THR A 228 2.28 4.21 -18.82
C THR A 228 3.39 3.89 -17.83
N GLU A 229 3.20 2.93 -16.94
CA GLU A 229 4.13 2.54 -15.85
C GLU A 229 4.71 3.76 -15.12
N HIS A 230 3.84 4.74 -14.89
CA HIS A 230 4.21 6.08 -14.45
C HIS A 230 4.60 6.16 -12.96
N ALA A 231 4.29 5.14 -12.16
CA ALA A 231 4.70 5.06 -10.75
C ALA A 231 4.77 3.62 -10.26
N TYR A 232 5.74 3.35 -9.38
CA TYR A 232 5.83 2.16 -8.55
C TYR A 232 5.53 2.55 -7.10
N GLU A 233 4.25 2.76 -6.82
CA GLU A 233 3.77 3.10 -5.49
C GLU A 233 3.70 1.86 -4.61
N PRO A 234 4.35 1.82 -3.41
CA PRO A 234 4.21 0.69 -2.52
C PRO A 234 2.80 0.59 -1.92
N VAL A 235 2.40 -0.63 -1.57
CA VAL A 235 1.44 -0.84 -0.49
C VAL A 235 2.18 -0.71 0.83
N VAL A 236 1.59 -0.03 1.79
CA VAL A 236 2.15 0.13 3.13
C VAL A 236 1.28 -0.54 4.18
N VAL A 237 1.93 -1.11 5.19
CA VAL A 237 1.30 -1.53 6.46
C VAL A 237 1.57 -0.42 7.46
N VAL A 238 0.52 0.22 7.98
CA VAL A 238 0.65 1.41 8.83
C VAL A 238 -0.05 1.19 10.17
N MET A 239 0.62 1.60 11.23
CA MET A 239 0.12 1.63 12.61
C MET A 239 0.39 2.99 13.26
N ASP A 240 -0.20 3.25 14.43
CA ASP A 240 0.23 4.35 15.27
C ASP A 240 1.58 4.01 15.92
N ALA A 241 2.58 4.90 15.77
CA ALA A 241 3.93 4.67 16.27
C ALA A 241 3.97 4.51 17.78
N GLY A 242 3.19 5.29 18.53
CA GLY A 242 3.13 5.23 19.99
C GLY A 242 2.48 3.92 20.48
N ARG A 243 1.40 3.51 19.85
CA ARG A 243 0.72 2.23 20.18
C ARG A 243 1.60 1.03 19.88
N LEU A 244 2.23 1.00 18.70
CA LEU A 244 3.17 -0.07 18.35
C LEU A 244 4.34 -0.12 19.35
N ALA A 245 4.90 1.02 19.74
CA ALA A 245 6.00 1.09 20.71
C ALA A 245 5.58 0.67 22.12
N ALA A 246 4.31 0.85 22.50
CA ALA A 246 3.77 0.46 23.80
C ALA A 246 3.43 -1.03 23.92
N MET A 247 3.40 -1.78 22.83
CA MET A 247 3.15 -3.22 22.83
C MET A 247 4.32 -3.98 23.47
N PRO A 248 4.06 -5.16 24.08
CA PRO A 248 5.12 -6.09 24.49
C PRO A 248 6.11 -6.32 23.33
N GLU A 249 7.40 -6.42 23.67
CA GLU A 249 8.47 -6.49 22.66
C GLU A 249 8.33 -7.67 21.72
N ASP A 250 7.96 -8.83 22.23
CA ASP A 250 7.73 -10.05 21.48
C ASP A 250 6.54 -9.92 20.50
N GLN A 251 5.43 -9.33 20.95
CA GLN A 251 4.26 -9.07 20.10
C GLN A 251 4.57 -8.03 19.02
N ARG A 252 5.25 -6.92 19.39
CA ARG A 252 5.71 -5.91 18.43
C ARG A 252 6.63 -6.53 17.38
N LYS A 253 7.60 -7.35 17.83
CA LYS A 253 8.52 -8.03 16.92
C LYS A 253 7.79 -8.99 15.99
N ALA A 254 6.82 -9.75 16.49
CA ALA A 254 6.00 -10.65 15.67
C ALA A 254 5.25 -9.90 14.55
N ILE A 255 4.65 -8.75 14.87
CA ILE A 255 3.96 -7.91 13.87
C ILE A 255 4.94 -7.41 12.80
N VAL A 256 6.09 -6.85 13.21
CA VAL A 256 7.08 -6.31 12.27
C VAL A 256 7.68 -7.40 11.39
N ASP A 257 8.05 -8.53 11.98
CA ASP A 257 8.65 -9.65 11.26
C ASP A 257 7.66 -10.29 10.28
N ALA A 258 6.40 -10.48 10.67
CA ALA A 258 5.35 -11.02 9.80
C ALA A 258 5.06 -10.07 8.63
N ALA A 259 4.89 -8.77 8.87
CA ALA A 259 4.64 -7.79 7.81
C ALA A 259 5.79 -7.75 6.78
N ASN A 260 7.05 -7.80 7.23
CA ASN A 260 8.22 -7.84 6.36
C ASN A 260 8.45 -9.21 5.71
N GLY A 261 8.04 -10.31 6.37
CA GLY A 261 8.03 -11.66 5.80
C GLY A 261 7.10 -11.76 4.59
N VAL A 262 5.89 -11.26 4.72
CA VAL A 262 4.90 -11.20 3.63
C VAL A 262 5.40 -10.31 2.48
N ALA A 263 6.08 -9.19 2.78
CA ALA A 263 6.68 -8.33 1.75
C ALA A 263 7.63 -9.09 0.83
N LYS A 264 8.47 -9.97 1.38
CA LYS A 264 9.48 -10.72 0.64
C LYS A 264 8.91 -11.95 -0.08
N ALA A 265 8.15 -12.77 0.67
CA ALA A 265 7.77 -14.11 0.22
C ALA A 265 6.45 -14.15 -0.55
N TYR A 266 5.56 -13.17 -0.38
CA TYR A 266 4.24 -13.19 -0.99
C TYR A 266 4.03 -12.05 -1.98
N ALA A 267 4.01 -10.81 -1.50
CA ALA A 267 3.65 -9.68 -2.35
C ALA A 267 4.60 -9.51 -3.54
N SER A 268 5.92 -9.65 -3.33
CA SER A 268 6.91 -9.53 -4.41
C SER A 268 6.77 -10.63 -5.45
N ASP A 269 6.64 -11.88 -5.01
CA ASP A 269 6.56 -13.04 -5.89
C ASP A 269 5.28 -13.05 -6.73
N GLU A 270 4.12 -12.82 -6.09
CA GLU A 270 2.83 -12.84 -6.78
C GLU A 270 2.69 -11.69 -7.78
N VAL A 271 3.19 -10.49 -7.44
CA VAL A 271 3.19 -9.36 -8.37
C VAL A 271 4.06 -9.66 -9.58
N GLN A 272 5.33 -10.10 -9.37
CA GLN A 272 6.25 -10.30 -10.49
C GLN A 272 5.83 -11.46 -11.40
N LYS A 273 5.31 -12.56 -10.84
CA LYS A 273 4.77 -13.68 -11.61
C LYS A 273 3.49 -13.30 -12.36
N GLY A 274 2.70 -12.40 -11.78
CA GLY A 274 1.39 -12.00 -12.28
C GLY A 274 1.43 -11.03 -13.45
N GLU A 275 2.44 -10.16 -13.57
CA GLU A 275 2.44 -9.03 -14.52
C GLU A 275 2.08 -9.43 -15.97
N GLN A 276 2.78 -10.40 -16.56
CA GLN A 276 2.47 -10.85 -17.94
C GLN A 276 1.11 -11.55 -18.03
N THR A 277 0.76 -12.32 -17.00
CA THR A 277 -0.51 -13.04 -16.93
C THR A 277 -1.68 -12.07 -16.82
N PHE A 278 -1.56 -11.01 -16.02
CA PHE A 278 -2.60 -9.99 -15.85
C PHE A 278 -2.86 -9.21 -17.15
N VAL A 279 -1.81 -8.83 -17.88
CA VAL A 279 -1.97 -8.20 -19.21
C VAL A 279 -2.79 -9.11 -20.12
N LYS A 280 -2.42 -10.39 -20.22
CA LYS A 280 -3.17 -11.34 -21.04
C LYS A 280 -4.62 -11.48 -20.60
N GLN A 281 -4.89 -11.63 -19.32
CA GLN A 281 -6.25 -11.76 -18.78
C GLN A 281 -7.10 -10.52 -19.08
N LEU A 282 -6.53 -9.31 -18.98
CA LEU A 282 -7.23 -8.07 -19.32
C LEU A 282 -7.51 -7.96 -20.83
N GLN A 283 -6.58 -8.42 -21.69
CA GLN A 283 -6.82 -8.50 -23.13
C GLN A 283 -7.89 -9.54 -23.46
N ASP A 284 -7.86 -10.72 -22.84
CA ASP A 284 -8.88 -11.77 -23.00
C ASP A 284 -10.27 -11.27 -22.51
N ALA A 285 -10.31 -10.37 -21.54
CA ALA A 285 -11.50 -9.66 -21.06
C ALA A 285 -11.95 -8.50 -21.97
N GLY A 286 -11.30 -8.31 -23.13
CA GLY A 286 -11.71 -7.36 -24.17
C GLY A 286 -11.01 -5.99 -24.13
N MET A 287 -9.99 -5.81 -23.28
CA MET A 287 -9.21 -4.57 -23.28
C MET A 287 -8.22 -4.52 -24.45
N THR A 288 -8.07 -3.34 -25.03
CA THR A 288 -7.06 -3.07 -26.06
C THR A 288 -5.81 -2.51 -25.41
N LEU A 289 -4.69 -3.23 -25.51
CA LEU A 289 -3.38 -2.77 -25.05
C LEU A 289 -2.85 -1.65 -25.92
N ILE A 290 -2.37 -0.57 -25.31
CA ILE A 290 -1.60 0.52 -25.92
C ILE A 290 -0.26 0.62 -25.21
N GLU A 291 0.83 0.61 -25.95
CA GLU A 291 2.21 0.78 -25.44
C GLU A 291 2.79 2.09 -25.98
N PRO A 292 2.55 3.22 -25.31
CA PRO A 292 3.01 4.52 -25.76
C PRO A 292 4.52 4.67 -25.57
N ASP A 293 5.14 5.58 -26.33
CA ASP A 293 6.45 6.11 -25.95
C ASP A 293 6.30 6.85 -24.61
N LYS A 294 7.04 6.40 -23.59
CA LYS A 294 6.99 7.01 -22.24
C LYS A 294 7.76 8.31 -22.14
N LYS A 295 8.71 8.56 -23.04
CA LYS A 295 9.58 9.71 -22.96
C LYS A 295 8.85 11.06 -22.92
N PRO A 296 7.82 11.31 -23.76
CA PRO A 296 7.04 12.56 -23.67
C PRO A 296 6.30 12.73 -22.33
N PHE A 297 5.85 11.62 -21.70
CA PHE A 297 5.25 11.66 -20.37
C PHE A 297 6.30 12.00 -19.29
N GLN A 298 7.46 11.34 -19.36
CA GLN A 298 8.58 11.59 -18.43
C GLN A 298 9.09 13.04 -18.50
N GLU A 299 9.20 13.60 -19.69
CA GLU A 299 9.65 14.98 -19.88
C GLU A 299 8.71 16.01 -19.24
N ARG A 300 7.39 15.74 -19.19
CA ARG A 300 6.41 16.66 -18.59
C ARG A 300 6.42 16.67 -17.07
N VAL A 301 6.76 15.56 -16.44
CA VAL A 301 6.69 15.37 -14.98
C VAL A 301 8.01 14.89 -14.40
N GLY A 302 9.13 15.18 -15.07
CA GLY A 302 10.47 14.79 -14.66
C GLY A 302 11.04 15.65 -13.53
N THR A 303 12.36 15.58 -13.35
CA THR A 303 13.11 16.19 -12.24
C THR A 303 12.79 17.67 -12.03
N ASP A 304 12.75 18.50 -13.10
CA ASP A 304 12.46 19.95 -12.99
C ASP A 304 11.05 20.19 -12.42
N PHE A 305 10.06 19.42 -12.87
CA PHE A 305 8.71 19.50 -12.33
C PHE A 305 8.69 19.12 -10.84
N VAL A 306 9.37 18.03 -10.47
CA VAL A 306 9.43 17.57 -9.08
C VAL A 306 10.08 18.62 -8.18
N HIS A 307 11.25 19.12 -8.53
CA HIS A 307 11.98 20.11 -7.75
C HIS A 307 11.20 21.43 -7.60
N LYS A 308 10.50 21.86 -8.66
CA LYS A 308 9.70 23.09 -8.63
C LYS A 308 8.42 22.94 -7.81
N THR A 309 7.75 21.78 -7.96
CA THR A 309 6.39 21.61 -7.44
C THR A 309 6.38 20.97 -6.05
N PHE A 310 7.37 20.11 -5.77
CA PHE A 310 7.47 19.32 -4.54
C PHE A 310 8.79 19.57 -3.80
N ALA A 311 9.23 20.83 -3.77
CA ALA A 311 10.48 21.25 -3.13
C ALA A 311 10.74 20.67 -1.72
N PRO A 312 9.74 20.51 -0.84
CA PRO A 312 9.94 19.89 0.48
C PRO A 312 10.47 18.47 0.47
N VAL A 313 10.33 17.73 -0.63
CA VAL A 313 10.80 16.34 -0.76
C VAL A 313 11.84 16.19 -1.88
N ALA A 314 12.36 17.27 -2.43
CA ALA A 314 13.36 17.23 -3.49
C ALA A 314 14.65 16.51 -3.06
N ASP A 315 15.07 16.68 -1.81
CA ASP A 315 16.23 15.98 -1.24
C ASP A 315 16.03 14.46 -1.13
N LEU A 316 14.81 14.03 -0.77
CA LEU A 316 14.45 12.60 -0.78
C LEU A 316 14.39 12.06 -2.22
N TYR A 317 13.83 12.85 -3.16
CA TYR A 317 13.79 12.48 -4.57
C TYR A 317 15.19 12.24 -5.12
N ASP A 318 16.13 13.15 -4.87
CA ASP A 318 17.52 13.03 -5.29
C ASP A 318 18.21 11.83 -4.63
N SER A 319 17.92 11.59 -3.34
CA SER A 319 18.44 10.43 -2.60
C SER A 319 17.93 9.11 -3.19
N VAL A 320 16.64 9.04 -3.55
CA VAL A 320 16.05 7.87 -4.23
C VAL A 320 16.67 7.68 -5.62
N ALA A 321 16.78 8.76 -6.41
CA ALA A 321 17.34 8.71 -7.76
C ALA A 321 18.79 8.20 -7.77
N ALA A 322 19.56 8.51 -6.72
CA ALA A 322 20.96 8.10 -6.55
C ALA A 322 21.15 6.66 -6.08
N VAL A 323 20.09 5.97 -5.65
CA VAL A 323 20.19 4.56 -5.25
C VAL A 323 20.57 3.70 -6.45
N GLU A 324 21.69 3.01 -6.36
CA GLU A 324 22.10 1.99 -7.35
C GLU A 324 21.33 0.69 -7.08
N ALA A 325 20.68 0.18 -8.10
CA ALA A 325 20.09 -1.16 -8.06
C ALA A 325 21.12 -2.18 -8.55
N PRO A 326 21.22 -3.37 -7.95
CA PRO A 326 22.00 -4.45 -8.53
C PRO A 326 21.51 -4.70 -9.96
N ASN A 327 22.44 -4.73 -10.93
CA ASN A 327 22.10 -5.11 -12.29
C ASN A 327 21.43 -6.48 -12.26
N GLY A 328 20.18 -6.55 -12.73
CA GLY A 328 19.46 -7.82 -12.84
C GLY A 328 20.28 -8.78 -13.70
N GLN A 329 20.60 -9.96 -13.13
CA GLN A 329 21.11 -11.10 -13.87
C GLN A 329 19.97 -11.81 -14.58
#